data_f191c6426fe173c855909e0c2418e1ce
#
_entry.id   f191c6426fe173c855909e0c2418e1ce
#
_cell.length_a   1.000
_cell.length_b   1.000
_cell.length_c   1.000
_cell.angle_alpha   90.00
_cell.angle_beta   90.00
_cell.angle_gamma   90.00
#
_symmetry.space_group_name_H-M   'P 1'
#
loop_
_entity.id
_entity.type
_entity.pdbx_description
1 polymer ?
#
loop_
_entity_poly.entity_id
_entity_poly.type
_entity_poly.pdbx_seq_one_letter_code
_entity_poly.pdbx_strand_id
1 'polypeptide(L)'
;LEYRDPECPAGERVKLMVPILMKDGLNVRPEDLRVIVQFFDKVNGKKVEKTHAPEPSSRCVTEPADWADGEEIMEITYYMPPLTEEETIAYGSLKYYGYTAKLYYKGEPMDCHASPPVLFLLEQMNQSSPSGLPEIYDGGLLPPVEAAPVSESYESLLPP
;
A
#
# COMPACT_ATOMS: atom_id res chain seq x y z
N LEU A 1 -9.60 10.68 -2.01
CA LEU A 1 -10.00 10.57 -3.43
C LEU A 1 -8.79 10.25 -4.30
N GLU A 2 -8.90 9.24 -5.14
CA GLU A 2 -7.87 8.83 -6.10
C GLU A 2 -8.22 9.34 -7.50
N TYR A 3 -7.27 9.96 -8.19
CA TYR A 3 -7.41 10.43 -9.56
C TYR A 3 -6.26 9.90 -10.41
N ARG A 4 -6.58 9.22 -11.50
CA ARG A 4 -5.61 8.81 -12.52
C ARG A 4 -5.53 9.88 -13.59
N ASP A 5 -4.32 10.28 -13.93
CA ASP A 5 -4.08 11.28 -14.98
C ASP A 5 -4.02 10.58 -16.36
N PRO A 6 -5.11 10.65 -17.17
CA PRO A 6 -5.14 10.00 -18.47
C PRO A 6 -4.25 10.70 -19.51
N GLU A 7 -3.85 11.95 -19.25
CA GLU A 7 -3.03 12.76 -20.15
C GLU A 7 -1.54 12.70 -19.81
N CYS A 8 -1.14 11.77 -18.91
CA CYS A 8 0.28 11.58 -18.63
C CYS A 8 0.98 11.08 -19.90
N PRO A 9 1.82 11.90 -20.55
CA PRO A 9 2.36 11.61 -21.90
C PRO A 9 3.31 10.43 -21.91
N ALA A 10 3.81 10.03 -20.75
CA ALA A 10 4.68 8.87 -20.60
C ALA A 10 4.54 8.32 -19.18
N GLY A 11 4.40 7.00 -19.05
CA GLY A 11 4.27 6.34 -17.76
C GLY A 11 2.83 6.35 -17.18
N GLU A 12 2.75 6.15 -15.87
CA GLU A 12 1.47 6.14 -15.13
C GLU A 12 1.56 7.15 -13.97
N ARG A 13 0.57 8.04 -13.86
CA ARG A 13 0.48 9.03 -12.79
C ARG A 13 -0.83 8.89 -12.04
N VAL A 14 -0.75 8.84 -10.73
CA VAL A 14 -1.90 8.82 -9.83
C VAL A 14 -1.76 9.91 -8.79
N LYS A 15 -2.80 10.70 -8.60
CA LYS A 15 -2.90 11.70 -7.55
C LYS A 15 -3.86 11.22 -6.48
N LEU A 16 -3.40 11.23 -5.26
CA LEU A 16 -4.17 10.89 -4.08
C LEU A 16 -4.45 12.16 -3.28
N MET A 17 -5.73 12.51 -3.17
CA MET A 17 -6.19 13.62 -2.32
C MET A 17 -6.59 13.03 -0.97
N VAL A 18 -5.83 13.37 0.07
CA VAL A 18 -6.04 12.89 1.43
C VAL A 18 -6.61 14.03 2.27
N PRO A 19 -7.92 14.05 2.54
CA PRO A 19 -8.51 14.98 3.48
C PRO A 19 -8.11 14.57 4.90
N ILE A 20 -7.63 15.53 5.68
CA ILE A 20 -7.30 15.38 7.08
C ILE A 20 -8.27 16.25 7.86
N LEU A 21 -9.16 15.61 8.60
CA LEU A 21 -10.18 16.31 9.38
C LEU A 21 -9.68 16.54 10.80
N MET A 22 -9.82 17.75 11.29
CA MET A 22 -9.53 18.09 12.67
C MET A 22 -10.82 18.02 13.50
N LYS A 23 -10.72 17.44 14.68
CA LYS A 23 -11.82 17.45 15.65
C LYS A 23 -11.88 18.82 16.33
N ASP A 24 -13.09 19.38 16.46
CA ASP A 24 -13.31 20.66 17.08
C ASP A 24 -12.61 20.81 18.43
N GLY A 25 -12.00 21.99 18.65
CA GLY A 25 -11.32 22.34 19.91
C GLY A 25 -9.88 21.80 20.07
N LEU A 26 -9.34 21.09 19.08
CA LEU A 26 -7.94 20.72 19.06
C LEU A 26 -7.11 21.80 18.36
N ASN A 27 -5.95 22.14 18.95
CA ASN A 27 -4.95 22.96 18.29
C ASN A 27 -3.89 22.01 17.70
N VAL A 28 -4.05 21.69 16.43
CA VAL A 28 -3.16 20.79 15.71
C VAL A 28 -2.05 21.61 15.05
N ARG A 29 -0.81 21.26 15.30
CA ARG A 29 0.34 21.85 14.61
C ARG A 29 0.72 20.97 13.42
N PRO A 30 0.88 21.55 12.22
CA PRO A 30 1.23 20.79 11.01
C PRO A 30 2.49 19.93 11.18
N GLU A 31 3.49 20.42 11.94
CA GLU A 31 4.74 19.70 12.19
C GLU A 31 4.59 18.44 13.05
N ASP A 32 3.50 18.32 13.81
CA ASP A 32 3.18 17.14 14.61
C ASP A 32 2.44 16.06 13.80
N LEU A 33 2.00 16.40 12.58
CA LEU A 33 1.30 15.48 11.68
C LEU A 33 2.28 14.80 10.71
N ARG A 34 2.05 13.51 10.47
CA ARG A 34 2.77 12.75 9.46
C ARG A 34 1.82 11.83 8.71
N VAL A 35 1.78 12.00 7.41
CA VAL A 35 1.07 11.07 6.51
C VAL A 35 2.11 10.20 5.81
N ILE A 36 1.96 8.88 5.94
CA ILE A 36 2.81 7.90 5.27
C ILE A 36 1.94 7.19 4.25
N VAL A 37 2.31 7.28 2.98
CA VAL A 37 1.63 6.55 1.90
C VAL A 37 2.59 5.55 1.28
N GLN A 38 2.18 4.30 1.20
CA GLN A 38 2.87 3.24 0.48
C GLN A 38 2.04 2.85 -0.73
N PHE A 39 2.63 3.00 -1.91
CA PHE A 39 2.03 2.54 -3.16
C PHE A 39 2.44 1.11 -3.49
N PHE A 40 1.55 0.45 -4.24
CA PHE A 40 1.71 -0.93 -4.66
C PHE A 40 1.45 -1.06 -6.15
N ASP A 41 2.24 -1.91 -6.79
CA ASP A 41 2.12 -2.25 -8.20
C ASP A 41 1.75 -3.71 -8.39
N LYS A 42 1.07 -3.99 -9.49
CA LYS A 42 0.78 -5.32 -9.96
C LYS A 42 1.84 -5.73 -10.99
N VAL A 43 2.63 -6.73 -10.67
CA VAL A 43 3.70 -7.26 -11.51
C VAL A 43 3.15 -8.34 -12.42
N ASN A 44 3.35 -8.20 -13.73
CA ASN A 44 2.89 -9.13 -14.77
C ASN A 44 1.40 -9.49 -14.67
N GLY A 45 0.58 -8.57 -14.13
CA GLY A 45 -0.85 -8.76 -13.93
C GLY A 45 -1.23 -9.77 -12.85
N LYS A 46 -0.29 -10.25 -12.04
CA LYS A 46 -0.51 -11.35 -11.07
C LYS A 46 -0.12 -10.97 -9.64
N LYS A 47 1.14 -10.66 -9.40
CA LYS A 47 1.69 -10.42 -8.07
C LYS A 47 1.56 -8.96 -7.68
N VAL A 48 1.17 -8.69 -6.43
CA VAL A 48 1.13 -7.34 -5.88
C VAL A 48 2.31 -7.15 -4.94
N GLU A 49 3.10 -6.11 -5.17
CA GLU A 49 4.27 -5.77 -4.37
C GLU A 49 4.37 -4.26 -4.14
N LYS A 50 5.22 -3.84 -3.21
CA LYS A 50 5.53 -2.44 -3.03
C LYS A 50 6.09 -1.88 -4.32
N THR A 51 5.68 -0.65 -4.64
CA THR A 51 6.09 -0.01 -5.88
C THR A 51 7.62 0.12 -6.00
N HIS A 52 8.11 0.00 -7.24
CA HIS A 52 9.47 0.38 -7.64
C HIS A 52 9.54 1.82 -8.18
N ALA A 53 8.40 2.54 -8.21
CA ALA A 53 8.39 3.93 -8.59
C ALA A 53 9.27 4.79 -7.68
N PRO A 54 9.77 5.93 -8.16
CA PRO A 54 10.43 6.91 -7.32
C PRO A 54 9.57 7.33 -6.12
N GLU A 55 10.22 7.88 -5.10
CA GLU A 55 9.51 8.38 -3.92
C GLU A 55 8.40 9.37 -4.32
N PRO A 56 7.17 9.19 -3.82
CA PRO A 56 6.05 10.04 -4.18
C PRO A 56 6.26 11.47 -3.68
N SER A 57 5.86 12.44 -4.48
CA SER A 57 5.83 13.83 -4.04
C SER A 57 4.56 14.10 -3.24
N SER A 58 4.66 14.96 -2.22
CA SER A 58 3.53 15.40 -1.42
C SER A 58 3.51 16.91 -1.27
N ARG A 59 2.30 17.50 -1.23
CA ARG A 59 2.09 18.92 -0.94
C ARG A 59 0.75 19.11 -0.23
N CYS A 60 0.67 20.16 0.59
CA CYS A 60 -0.62 20.65 1.06
C CYS A 60 -1.28 21.43 -0.09
N VAL A 61 -2.58 21.19 -0.33
CA VAL A 61 -3.34 21.88 -1.37
C VAL A 61 -3.99 23.15 -0.79
N THR A 62 -4.39 23.08 0.47
CA THR A 62 -4.91 24.21 1.24
C THR A 62 -3.75 25.00 1.81
N GLU A 63 -3.64 26.27 1.43
CA GLU A 63 -2.62 27.18 1.94
C GLU A 63 -3.27 28.48 2.44
N PRO A 64 -2.96 28.91 3.67
CA PRO A 64 -2.08 28.28 4.65
C PRO A 64 -2.70 27.03 5.30
N ALA A 65 -1.88 26.09 5.73
CA ALA A 65 -2.33 24.93 6.50
C ALA A 65 -2.59 25.38 7.96
N ASP A 66 -3.74 25.99 8.21
CA ASP A 66 -4.11 26.65 9.47
C ASP A 66 -5.34 26.04 10.15
N TRP A 67 -5.95 25.03 9.51
CA TRP A 67 -7.15 24.33 9.99
C TRP A 67 -8.37 25.25 10.20
N ALA A 68 -8.38 26.42 9.55
CA ALA A 68 -9.44 27.39 9.73
C ALA A 68 -10.84 26.82 9.45
N ASP A 69 -10.93 25.94 8.46
CA ASP A 69 -12.18 25.25 8.07
C ASP A 69 -12.31 23.85 8.70
N GLY A 70 -11.40 23.46 9.60
CA GLY A 70 -11.38 22.13 10.24
C GLY A 70 -10.92 20.98 9.34
N GLU A 71 -10.50 21.27 8.11
CA GLU A 71 -10.03 20.29 7.13
C GLU A 71 -8.81 20.82 6.39
N GLU A 72 -7.82 19.94 6.18
CA GLU A 72 -6.69 20.21 5.30
C GLU A 72 -6.57 19.09 4.27
N ILE A 73 -6.16 19.42 3.05
CA ILE A 73 -6.02 18.44 1.98
C ILE A 73 -4.56 18.30 1.58
N MET A 74 -4.04 17.09 1.69
CA MET A 74 -2.73 16.72 1.12
C MET A 74 -2.90 16.04 -0.23
N GLU A 75 -2.20 16.56 -1.24
CA GLU A 75 -2.02 15.88 -2.53
C GLU A 75 -0.74 15.08 -2.48
N ILE A 76 -0.84 13.78 -2.79
CA ILE A 76 0.30 12.87 -2.89
C ILE A 76 0.30 12.31 -4.30
N THR A 77 1.41 12.49 -5.02
CA THR A 77 1.53 12.07 -6.41
C THR A 77 2.45 10.87 -6.53
N TYR A 78 1.89 9.75 -6.96
CA TYR A 78 2.61 8.60 -7.49
C TYR A 78 2.92 8.83 -8.97
N TYR A 79 4.13 8.50 -9.40
CA TYR A 79 4.53 8.53 -10.79
C TYR A 79 5.45 7.34 -11.10
N MET A 80 5.01 6.47 -11.99
CA MET A 80 5.81 5.41 -12.59
C MET A 80 6.23 5.86 -13.99
N PRO A 81 7.52 6.14 -14.22
CA PRO A 81 8.02 6.43 -15.57
C PRO A 81 7.86 5.19 -16.47
N PRO A 82 7.90 5.37 -17.79
CA PRO A 82 7.98 4.24 -18.70
C PRO A 82 9.23 3.43 -18.39
N LEU A 83 9.05 2.12 -18.25
CA LEU A 83 10.18 1.22 -18.00
C LEU A 83 11.01 1.05 -19.27
N THR A 84 12.31 1.02 -19.10
CA THR A 84 13.25 0.60 -20.17
C THR A 84 13.09 -0.91 -20.44
N GLU A 85 13.66 -1.40 -21.55
CA GLU A 85 13.66 -2.83 -21.84
C GLU A 85 14.39 -3.62 -20.74
N GLU A 86 15.51 -3.10 -20.22
CA GLU A 86 16.28 -3.73 -19.14
C GLU A 86 15.47 -3.82 -17.84
N GLU A 87 14.77 -2.73 -17.46
CA GLU A 87 13.90 -2.70 -16.28
C GLU A 87 12.71 -3.63 -16.46
N THR A 88 12.13 -3.70 -17.67
CA THR A 88 11.02 -4.62 -17.95
C THR A 88 11.46 -6.08 -17.85
N ILE A 89 12.70 -6.39 -18.26
CA ILE A 89 13.26 -7.75 -18.09
C ILE A 89 13.51 -8.05 -16.61
N ALA A 90 14.01 -7.07 -15.85
CA ALA A 90 14.35 -7.24 -14.43
C ALA A 90 13.12 -7.32 -13.52
N TYR A 91 12.14 -6.44 -13.71
CA TYR A 91 11.00 -6.26 -12.81
C TYR A 91 9.68 -6.78 -13.38
N GLY A 92 9.63 -7.07 -14.68
CA GLY A 92 8.40 -7.39 -15.39
C GLY A 92 7.57 -6.15 -15.73
N SER A 93 6.35 -6.38 -16.22
CA SER A 93 5.39 -5.31 -16.49
C SER A 93 4.80 -4.82 -15.17
N LEU A 94 5.01 -3.55 -14.83
CA LEU A 94 4.49 -2.92 -13.61
C LEU A 94 3.25 -2.10 -13.95
N LYS A 95 2.23 -2.17 -13.11
CA LYS A 95 1.02 -1.37 -13.22
C LYS A 95 0.53 -0.98 -11.84
N TYR A 96 0.20 0.28 -11.63
CA TYR A 96 -0.39 0.74 -10.40
C TYR A 96 -1.57 -0.15 -9.96
N TYR A 97 -1.54 -0.58 -8.70
CA TYR A 97 -2.58 -1.42 -8.11
C TYR A 97 -3.37 -0.68 -7.03
N GLY A 98 -2.68 0.06 -6.16
CA GLY A 98 -3.32 0.74 -5.06
C GLY A 98 -2.34 1.32 -4.04
N TYR A 99 -2.86 1.65 -2.88
CA TYR A 99 -2.08 2.29 -1.82
C TYR A 99 -2.57 1.91 -0.42
N THR A 100 -1.69 2.08 0.57
CA THR A 100 -2.04 2.23 1.98
C THR A 100 -1.62 3.62 2.44
N ALA A 101 -2.44 4.28 3.25
CA ALA A 101 -2.17 5.57 3.86
C ALA A 101 -2.35 5.48 5.37
N LYS A 102 -1.40 6.03 6.12
CA LYS A 102 -1.43 6.07 7.59
C LYS A 102 -1.21 7.49 8.06
N LEU A 103 -2.07 7.94 8.95
CA LEU A 103 -1.97 9.23 9.61
C LEU A 103 -1.43 9.06 11.02
N TYR A 104 -0.41 9.84 11.35
CA TYR A 104 0.15 9.91 12.70
C TYR A 104 0.05 11.34 13.23
N TYR A 105 -0.19 11.45 14.53
CA TYR A 105 -0.11 12.70 15.26
C TYR A 105 0.79 12.53 16.47
N LYS A 106 1.85 13.34 16.57
CA LYS A 106 2.89 13.22 17.62
C LYS A 106 3.49 11.80 17.74
N GLY A 107 3.58 11.09 16.60
CA GLY A 107 4.10 9.74 16.54
C GLY A 107 3.08 8.64 16.83
N GLU A 108 1.88 8.97 17.31
CA GLU A 108 0.81 8.01 17.57
C GLU A 108 -0.03 7.78 16.30
N PRO A 109 -0.39 6.54 15.97
CA PRO A 109 -1.25 6.23 14.84
C PRO A 109 -2.69 6.71 15.11
N MET A 110 -3.23 7.52 14.19
CA MET A 110 -4.55 8.11 14.32
C MET A 110 -5.57 7.46 13.40
N ASP A 111 -5.18 7.23 12.14
CA ASP A 111 -6.06 6.66 11.14
C ASP A 111 -5.25 5.91 10.08
N CYS A 112 -5.93 5.00 9.38
CA CYS A 112 -5.34 4.26 8.28
C CYS A 112 -6.40 3.95 7.21
N HIS A 113 -5.97 4.02 5.96
CA HIS A 113 -6.81 3.74 4.80
C HIS A 113 -6.05 2.90 3.78
N ALA A 114 -6.75 2.00 3.09
CA ALA A 114 -6.19 1.23 1.97
C ALA A 114 -7.19 1.13 0.82
N SER A 115 -6.68 1.23 -0.37
CA SER A 115 -7.44 1.01 -1.60
C SER A 115 -6.60 0.18 -2.58
N PRO A 116 -7.04 -1.06 -2.89
CA PRO A 116 -8.15 -1.80 -2.29
C PRO A 116 -7.85 -2.26 -0.83
N PRO A 117 -8.91 -2.56 -0.03
CA PRO A 117 -8.75 -2.91 1.40
C PRO A 117 -7.87 -4.12 1.68
N VAL A 118 -7.70 -5.02 0.72
CA VAL A 118 -6.82 -6.20 0.83
C VAL A 118 -5.37 -5.83 1.12
N LEU A 119 -4.94 -4.61 0.77
CA LEU A 119 -3.58 -4.13 1.04
C LEU A 119 -3.27 -4.00 2.53
N PHE A 120 -4.28 -3.81 3.40
CA PHE A 120 -4.09 -3.87 4.85
C PHE A 120 -3.58 -5.23 5.31
N LEU A 121 -4.16 -6.30 4.76
CA LEU A 121 -3.77 -7.66 5.10
C LEU A 121 -2.32 -7.93 4.69
N LEU A 122 -1.93 -7.44 3.51
CA LEU A 122 -0.54 -7.52 3.03
C LEU A 122 0.44 -6.86 3.98
N GLU A 123 0.15 -5.65 4.44
CA GLU A 123 1.04 -4.95 5.37
C GLU A 123 1.16 -5.67 6.72
N GLN A 124 0.05 -6.18 7.26
CA GLN A 124 0.04 -6.91 8.54
C GLN A 124 0.83 -8.21 8.45
N MET A 125 0.67 -8.96 7.36
CA MET A 125 1.41 -10.20 7.13
C MET A 125 2.91 -9.95 7.00
N ASN A 126 3.30 -8.85 6.35
CA ASN A 126 4.71 -8.44 6.20
C ASN A 126 5.36 -8.02 7.52
N GLN A 127 4.59 -7.47 8.46
CA GLN A 127 5.08 -7.13 9.80
C GLN A 127 5.25 -8.36 10.70
N SER A 128 4.54 -9.45 10.39
CA SER A 128 4.55 -10.68 11.19
C SER A 128 5.54 -11.73 10.72
N SER A 129 6.16 -11.55 9.55
CA SER A 129 7.10 -12.52 8.97
C SER A 129 8.47 -11.89 8.71
N PRO A 130 9.55 -12.39 9.34
CA PRO A 130 10.90 -11.89 9.08
C PRO A 130 11.47 -12.30 7.72
N SER A 131 10.77 -13.11 6.93
CA SER A 131 11.24 -13.52 5.60
C SER A 131 10.06 -13.95 4.70
N GLY A 132 9.81 -13.16 3.67
CA GLY A 132 8.96 -13.53 2.55
C GLY A 132 7.58 -12.85 2.56
N LEU A 133 7.35 -12.04 1.54
CA LEU A 133 6.03 -11.46 1.23
C LEU A 133 5.08 -12.58 0.79
N PRO A 134 3.86 -12.67 1.33
CA PRO A 134 2.85 -13.53 0.72
C PRO A 134 2.51 -13.00 -0.67
N GLU A 135 2.50 -13.88 -1.64
CA GLU A 135 2.05 -13.55 -2.98
C GLU A 135 0.52 -13.43 -3.00
N ILE A 136 0.01 -12.24 -3.36
CA ILE A 136 -1.42 -12.08 -3.63
C ILE A 136 -1.64 -12.25 -5.13
N TYR A 137 -2.43 -13.25 -5.48
CA TYR A 137 -2.88 -13.50 -6.84
C TYR A 137 -4.27 -12.91 -7.07
N ASP A 138 -4.51 -12.35 -8.27
CA ASP A 138 -5.82 -11.86 -8.68
C ASP A 138 -6.79 -13.05 -8.80
N GLY A 139 -7.77 -13.09 -7.91
CA GLY A 139 -8.80 -14.14 -7.93
C GLY A 139 -8.91 -14.98 -6.67
N GLY A 140 -8.10 -14.77 -5.64
CA GLY A 140 -8.25 -15.51 -4.39
C GLY A 140 -7.22 -15.21 -3.32
N LEU A 141 -7.70 -15.20 -2.10
CA LEU A 141 -6.95 -14.85 -0.90
C LEU A 141 -6.09 -15.99 -0.34
N LEU A 142 -5.85 -17.08 -1.06
CA LEU A 142 -4.90 -18.14 -0.66
C LEU A 142 -4.63 -19.08 -1.83
N PRO A 143 -3.39 -19.52 -2.06
CA PRO A 143 -3.16 -20.71 -2.86
C PRO A 143 -3.89 -21.90 -2.20
N PRO A 144 -4.34 -22.89 -2.96
CA PRO A 144 -4.90 -24.10 -2.38
C PRO A 144 -3.87 -24.68 -1.41
N VAL A 145 -4.30 -24.87 -0.17
CA VAL A 145 -3.48 -25.56 0.84
C VAL A 145 -3.23 -26.97 0.27
N GLU A 146 -2.02 -27.18 -0.21
CA GLU A 146 -1.57 -28.52 -0.56
C GLU A 146 -1.64 -29.32 0.75
N ALA A 147 -2.57 -30.27 0.78
CA ALA A 147 -2.75 -31.14 1.92
C ALA A 147 -1.41 -31.78 2.26
N ALA A 148 -0.89 -31.50 3.42
CA ALA A 148 0.34 -32.13 3.91
C ALA A 148 0.17 -33.66 3.77
N PRO A 149 1.17 -34.38 3.27
CA PRO A 149 1.07 -35.82 3.17
C PRO A 149 0.79 -36.36 4.57
N VAL A 150 -0.31 -37.07 4.71
CA VAL A 150 -0.62 -37.80 5.95
C VAL A 150 0.50 -38.79 6.13
N SER A 151 1.38 -38.57 7.10
CA SER A 151 2.38 -39.55 7.46
C SER A 151 1.66 -40.78 8.04
N GLU A 152 1.46 -41.78 7.21
CA GLU A 152 1.15 -43.12 7.65
C GLU A 152 2.34 -43.65 8.48
N SER A 153 2.23 -43.60 9.79
CA SER A 153 3.09 -44.35 10.70
C SER A 153 2.47 -44.44 12.09
N TYR A 154 1.36 -45.15 12.20
CA TYR A 154 0.89 -45.73 13.47
C TYR A 154 0.52 -47.20 13.27
N GLU A 155 1.46 -47.97 12.76
CA GLU A 155 1.40 -49.43 12.82
C GLU A 155 2.70 -49.93 13.41
N SER A 156 2.74 -50.05 14.71
CA SER A 156 3.40 -51.06 15.50
C SER A 156 3.63 -50.63 16.95
N LEU A 157 2.63 -50.75 17.77
CA LEU A 157 2.76 -50.88 19.23
C LEU A 157 1.53 -51.68 19.75
N LEU A 158 1.54 -53.01 19.47
CA LEU A 158 0.83 -53.96 20.28
C LEU A 158 1.87 -54.90 20.86
N PRO A 159 1.95 -55.05 22.22
CA PRO A 159 2.80 -56.05 22.87
C PRO A 159 2.14 -57.41 22.80
N PRO A 160 2.96 -58.51 23.01
CA PRO A 160 2.57 -59.87 22.79
C PRO A 160 1.56 -60.41 23.78
#